data_b98156c00873f97ae881bbae3a75b6e2
#
_entry.id   b98156c00873f97ae881bbae3a75b6e2
#
_cell.length_a   1.000
_cell.length_b   1.000
_cell.length_c   1.000
_cell.angle_alpha   90.00
_cell.angle_beta   90.00
_cell.angle_gamma   90.00
#
_symmetry.space_group_name_H-M   'P 1'
#
loop_
_entity.id
_entity.type
_entity.pdbx_description
1 polymer ?
#
loop_
_entity_poly.entity_id
_entity_poly.type
_entity_poly.pdbx_seq_one_letter_code
_entity_poly.pdbx_strand_id
1 'polypeptide(L)'
;MNKNEMINKIQETVDFEVTKKDLTQIVDAYTKVIKETVLAGDTVTIPEICKISSKTVGERSGVTKLGNVEKAWTKPAHKEACVKTLKSFKNIFTVISVY
;
A
#
# COMPACT_ATOMS: atom_id res chain seq x y z
N MET A 1 -12.08 9.13 2.56
CA MET A 1 -11.21 10.17 3.14
C MET A 1 -10.04 10.42 2.21
N ASN A 2 -9.89 11.65 1.77
CA ASN A 2 -8.77 12.03 0.91
C ASN A 2 -7.59 12.57 1.75
N LYS A 3 -6.50 12.96 1.06
CA LYS A 3 -5.29 13.46 1.72
C LYS A 3 -5.57 14.69 2.61
N ASN A 4 -6.35 15.64 2.13
CA ASN A 4 -6.66 16.87 2.87
C ASN A 4 -7.48 16.58 4.13
N GLU A 5 -8.47 15.70 4.01
CA GLU A 5 -9.27 15.26 5.15
C GLU A 5 -8.43 14.50 6.18
N MET A 6 -7.50 13.67 5.70
CA MET A 6 -6.57 12.95 6.56
C MET A 6 -5.67 13.92 7.33
N ILE A 7 -5.14 14.93 6.67
CA ILE A 7 -4.29 15.95 7.29
C ILE A 7 -5.07 16.74 8.36
N ASN A 8 -6.31 17.11 8.07
CA ASN A 8 -7.18 17.78 9.04
C ASN A 8 -7.40 16.91 10.28
N LYS A 9 -7.66 15.62 10.07
CA LYS A 9 -7.91 14.68 11.15
C LYS A 9 -6.67 14.47 12.02
N ILE A 10 -5.49 14.37 11.39
CA ILE A 10 -4.23 14.27 12.11
C ILE A 10 -3.99 15.50 12.96
N GLN A 11 -4.24 16.72 12.42
CA GLN A 11 -4.08 17.96 13.16
C GLN A 11 -4.95 17.98 14.42
N GLU A 12 -6.17 17.46 14.34
CA GLU A 12 -7.06 17.34 15.49
C GLU A 12 -6.62 16.29 16.51
N THR A 13 -5.95 15.25 16.04
CA THR A 13 -5.58 14.08 16.86
C THR A 13 -4.31 14.31 17.67
N VAL A 14 -3.36 15.08 17.14
CA VAL A 14 -2.08 15.33 17.84
C VAL A 14 -2.28 16.28 19.02
N ASP A 15 -1.45 16.12 20.05
CA ASP A 15 -1.53 16.89 21.29
C ASP A 15 -0.74 18.19 21.27
N PHE A 16 -0.24 18.59 20.12
CA PHE A 16 0.56 19.81 19.98
C PHE A 16 0.09 20.59 18.75
N GLU A 17 0.41 21.88 18.75
CA GLU A 17 0.09 22.73 17.61
C GLU A 17 1.00 22.42 16.43
N VAL A 18 0.40 22.17 15.27
CA VAL A 18 1.11 21.91 14.03
C VAL A 18 0.30 22.52 12.89
N THR A 19 0.98 23.15 11.94
CA THR A 19 0.32 23.73 10.79
C THR A 19 -0.02 22.66 9.75
N LYS A 20 -1.05 22.91 8.95
CA LYS A 20 -1.40 22.03 7.84
C LYS A 20 -0.26 21.90 6.82
N LYS A 21 0.49 22.97 6.62
CA LYS A 21 1.66 22.99 5.74
C LYS A 21 2.72 22.02 6.23
N ASP A 22 3.05 22.02 7.52
CA ASP A 22 4.02 21.12 8.11
C ASP A 22 3.54 19.67 8.05
N LEU A 23 2.26 19.43 8.33
CA LEU A 23 1.66 18.11 8.22
C LEU A 23 1.69 17.59 6.79
N THR A 24 1.41 18.44 5.81
CA THR A 24 1.47 18.08 4.41
C THR A 24 2.88 17.63 4.02
N GLN A 25 3.91 18.37 4.46
CA GLN A 25 5.30 18.00 4.22
C GLN A 25 5.66 16.68 4.87
N ILE A 26 5.20 16.44 6.10
CA ILE A 26 5.45 15.18 6.81
C ILE A 26 4.78 14.01 6.10
N VAL A 27 3.53 14.16 5.70
CA VAL A 27 2.78 13.12 4.99
C VAL A 27 3.43 12.82 3.64
N ASP A 28 3.84 13.84 2.90
CA ASP A 28 4.53 13.67 1.62
C ASP A 28 5.88 12.97 1.79
N ALA A 29 6.65 13.35 2.79
CA ALA A 29 7.93 12.69 3.10
C ALA A 29 7.72 11.23 3.51
N TYR A 30 6.72 10.95 4.31
CA TYR A 30 6.35 9.60 4.72
C TYR A 30 6.03 8.72 3.51
N THR A 31 5.19 9.23 2.61
CA THR A 31 4.82 8.53 1.38
C THR A 31 6.05 8.27 0.50
N LYS A 32 6.93 9.27 0.36
CA LYS A 32 8.15 9.14 -0.43
C LYS A 32 9.08 8.07 0.13
N VAL A 33 9.28 8.05 1.44
CA VAL A 33 10.11 7.04 2.11
C VAL A 33 9.56 5.64 1.87
N ILE A 34 8.26 5.46 1.95
CA ILE A 34 7.61 4.17 1.68
C ILE A 34 7.91 3.73 0.25
N LYS A 35 7.71 4.61 -0.73
CA LYS A 35 7.96 4.30 -2.14
C LYS A 35 9.42 3.92 -2.40
N GLU A 36 10.34 4.69 -1.89
CA GLU A 36 11.78 4.45 -2.06
C GLU A 36 12.21 3.12 -1.42
N THR A 37 11.70 2.83 -0.24
CA THR A 37 12.03 1.61 0.48
C THR A 37 11.54 0.37 -0.27
N VAL A 38 10.30 0.41 -0.76
CA VAL A 38 9.72 -0.71 -1.53
C VAL A 38 10.45 -0.88 -2.88
N LEU A 39 10.80 0.23 -3.54
CA LEU A 39 11.56 0.19 -4.79
C LEU A 39 12.95 -0.43 -4.59
N ALA A 40 13.56 -0.22 -3.42
CA ALA A 40 14.85 -0.83 -3.08
C ALA A 40 14.74 -2.33 -2.73
N GLY A 41 13.53 -2.87 -2.66
CA GLY A 41 13.29 -4.28 -2.33
C GLY A 41 13.12 -4.55 -0.85
N ASP A 42 13.10 -3.52 -0.02
CA ASP A 42 12.89 -3.66 1.42
C ASP A 42 11.40 -3.64 1.78
N THR A 43 11.11 -4.09 2.98
CA THR A 43 9.76 -4.13 3.52
C THR A 43 9.53 -2.95 4.45
N VAL A 44 8.36 -2.32 4.32
CA VAL A 44 7.90 -1.27 5.23
C VAL A 44 6.77 -1.82 6.09
N THR A 45 6.92 -1.68 7.40
CA THR A 45 5.85 -2.05 8.34
C THR A 45 5.18 -0.78 8.85
N ILE A 46 3.88 -0.65 8.60
CA ILE A 46 3.08 0.41 9.20
C ILE A 46 2.52 -0.15 10.51
N PRO A 47 2.92 0.40 11.67
CA PRO A 47 2.53 -0.16 12.96
C PRO A 47 1.02 -0.36 13.09
N GLU A 48 0.63 -1.55 13.52
CA GLU A 48 -0.76 -1.93 13.78
C GLU A 48 -1.69 -1.92 12.56
N ILE A 49 -1.18 -1.68 11.36
CA ILE A 49 -2.01 -1.57 10.16
C ILE A 49 -1.63 -2.62 9.13
N CYS A 50 -0.48 -2.48 8.51
CA CYS A 50 -0.11 -3.35 7.39
C CYS A 50 1.40 -3.41 7.18
N LYS A 51 1.77 -4.30 6.28
CA LYS A 51 3.14 -4.52 5.84
C LYS A 51 3.18 -4.37 4.32
N ILE A 52 4.03 -3.51 3.83
CA ILE A 52 4.19 -3.25 2.40
C ILE A 52 5.52 -3.83 1.95
N SER A 53 5.49 -4.68 0.94
CA SER A 53 6.68 -5.32 0.39
C SER A 53 6.61 -5.38 -1.12
N SER A 54 7.71 -5.74 -1.77
CA SER A 54 7.73 -6.03 -3.18
C SER A 54 7.56 -7.53 -3.40
N LYS A 55 6.83 -7.88 -4.45
CA LYS A 55 6.60 -9.25 -4.88
C LYS A 55 7.09 -9.39 -6.30
N THR A 56 7.89 -10.41 -6.56
CA THR A 56 8.30 -10.74 -7.93
C THR A 56 7.24 -11.64 -8.55
N VAL A 57 6.70 -11.20 -9.69
CA VAL A 57 5.78 -12.00 -10.50
C VAL A 57 6.58 -12.58 -11.64
N GLY A 58 6.61 -13.89 -11.73
CA GLY A 58 7.33 -14.60 -12.77
C GLY A 58 6.75 -14.37 -14.17
N GLU A 59 7.57 -14.62 -15.18
CA GLU A 59 7.13 -14.57 -16.57
C GLU A 59 5.96 -15.52 -16.78
N ARG A 60 4.93 -15.01 -17.46
CA ARG A 60 3.76 -15.81 -17.84
C ARG A 60 3.59 -15.78 -19.35
N SER A 61 3.27 -16.93 -19.91
CA SER A 61 2.96 -17.04 -21.32
C SER A 61 1.77 -17.97 -21.49
N GLY A 62 1.08 -17.81 -22.60
CA GLY A 62 -0.08 -18.63 -22.89
C GLY A 62 -0.54 -18.45 -24.33
N VAL A 63 -1.52 -19.24 -24.71
CA VAL A 63 -2.14 -19.17 -26.02
C VAL A 63 -3.63 -18.95 -25.84
N THR A 64 -4.14 -17.88 -26.46
CA THR A 64 -5.57 -17.61 -26.49
C THR A 64 -6.13 -18.10 -27.82
N LYS A 65 -7.12 -18.97 -27.76
CA LYS A 65 -7.77 -19.52 -28.94
C LYS A 65 -9.15 -18.91 -29.11
N LEU A 66 -9.32 -18.17 -30.21
CA LEU A 66 -10.58 -17.53 -30.57
C LEU A 66 -11.01 -18.10 -31.94
N GLY A 67 -11.97 -19.04 -31.94
CA GLY A 67 -12.39 -19.70 -33.16
C GLY A 67 -11.23 -20.49 -33.77
N ASN A 68 -10.86 -20.17 -35.03
CA ASN A 68 -9.74 -20.81 -35.74
C ASN A 68 -8.42 -20.05 -35.60
N VAL A 69 -8.37 -19.00 -34.77
CA VAL A 69 -7.17 -18.17 -34.59
C VAL A 69 -6.55 -18.44 -33.24
N GLU A 70 -5.27 -18.84 -33.22
CA GLU A 70 -4.46 -18.96 -32.02
C GLU A 70 -3.59 -17.73 -31.89
N LYS A 71 -3.62 -17.09 -30.71
CA LYS A 71 -2.79 -15.93 -30.42
C LYS A 71 -1.94 -16.21 -29.18
N ALA A 72 -0.64 -16.28 -29.39
CA ALA A 72 0.31 -16.41 -28.30
C ALA A 72 0.50 -15.04 -27.62
N TRP A 73 0.60 -15.07 -26.30
CA TRP A 73 0.91 -13.89 -25.50
C TRP A 73 1.99 -14.23 -24.48
N THR A 74 2.79 -13.23 -24.16
CA THR A 74 3.84 -13.35 -23.14
C THR A 74 3.79 -12.12 -22.28
N LYS A 75 3.80 -12.32 -20.96
CA LYS A 75 3.89 -11.26 -19.98
C LYS A 75 5.23 -11.42 -19.26
N PRO A 76 6.14 -10.43 -19.36
CA PRO A 76 7.46 -10.55 -18.75
C PRO A 76 7.39 -10.55 -17.23
N ALA A 77 8.43 -11.07 -16.60
CA ALA A 77 8.59 -11.00 -15.15
C ALA A 77 8.67 -9.53 -14.72
N HIS A 78 8.02 -9.20 -13.62
CA HIS A 78 8.03 -7.85 -13.07
C HIS A 78 7.86 -7.90 -11.55
N LYS A 79 8.11 -6.76 -10.91
CA LYS A 79 7.88 -6.60 -9.47
C LYS A 79 6.61 -5.80 -9.25
N GLU A 80 5.85 -6.23 -8.27
CA GLU A 80 4.62 -5.55 -7.84
C GLU A 80 4.70 -5.23 -6.36
N ALA A 81 4.08 -4.12 -5.96
CA ALA A 81 3.89 -3.82 -4.55
C ALA A 81 2.82 -4.76 -3.97
N CYS A 82 3.09 -5.29 -2.80
CA CYS A 82 2.18 -6.18 -2.10
C CYS A 82 1.91 -5.63 -0.71
N VAL A 83 0.64 -5.51 -0.35
CA VAL A 83 0.22 -5.01 0.96
C VAL A 83 -0.48 -6.14 1.69
N LYS A 84 0.02 -6.47 2.90
CA LYS A 84 -0.60 -7.46 3.77
C LYS A 84 -1.07 -6.79 5.05
N THR A 85 -2.33 -6.92 5.36
CA THR A 85 -2.90 -6.40 6.60
C THR A 85 -2.34 -7.18 7.79
N LEU A 86 -1.91 -6.47 8.82
CA LEU A 86 -1.50 -7.11 10.06
C LEU A 86 -2.70 -7.74 10.76
N LYS A 87 -2.45 -8.82 11.49
CA LYS A 87 -3.50 -9.57 12.17
C LYS A 87 -4.34 -8.70 13.11
N SER A 88 -3.71 -7.80 13.84
CA SER A 88 -4.40 -6.88 14.73
C SER A 88 -5.35 -5.95 13.99
N PHE A 89 -4.94 -5.44 12.82
CA PHE A 89 -5.80 -4.60 12.00
C PHE A 89 -6.87 -5.39 11.26
N LYS A 90 -6.53 -6.58 10.79
CA LYS A 90 -7.48 -7.47 10.10
C LYS A 90 -8.67 -7.82 11.00
N ASN A 91 -8.44 -7.96 12.29
CA ASN A 91 -9.45 -8.34 13.27
C ASN A 91 -10.04 -7.14 14.04
N ILE A 92 -9.79 -5.91 13.58
CA ILE A 92 -10.20 -4.70 14.31
C ILE A 92 -11.71 -4.63 14.53
N PHE A 93 -12.51 -5.04 13.56
CA PHE A 93 -13.96 -5.03 13.68
C PHE A 93 -14.47 -6.09 14.65
N THR A 94 -13.79 -7.22 14.73
CA THR A 94 -14.11 -8.28 15.69
C THR A 94 -13.87 -7.80 17.12
N VAL A 95 -12.75 -7.10 17.36
CA VAL A 95 -12.40 -6.52 18.66
C VAL A 95 -13.42 -5.45 19.06
N ILE A 96 -13.79 -4.58 18.13
CA ILE A 96 -14.75 -3.51 18.37
C ILE A 96 -16.15 -4.06 18.64
N SER A 97 -16.56 -5.11 17.93
CA SER A 97 -17.89 -5.69 18.06
C SER A 97 -18.11 -6.44 19.38
N VAL A 98 -17.06 -6.76 20.10
CA VAL A 98 -17.15 -7.41 21.42
C VAL A 98 -17.60 -6.42 22.50
N TYR A 99 -17.43 -5.16 22.28
CA TYR A 99 -17.81 -4.11 23.19
C TYR A 99 -19.12 -3.45 22.76
#